data_e007a3a6d611d52d14ab252a3e2d8da0
#
_entry.id   e007a3a6d611d52d14ab252a3e2d8da0
#
_cell.length_a   1.000
_cell.length_b   1.000
_cell.length_c   1.000
_cell.angle_alpha   90.00
_cell.angle_beta   90.00
_cell.angle_gamma   90.00
#
_symmetry.space_group_name_H-M   'P 1'
#
loop_
_entity.id
_entity.type
_entity.pdbx_description
1 polymer ?
#
loop_
_entity_poly.entity_id
_entity_poly.type
_entity_poly.pdbx_seq_one_letter_code
_entity_poly.pdbx_strand_id
1 'polypeptide(L)'
;MPKKYHLLVVDDEEPLRRLLEGELSDTDEFAVDVAADGGEAINLIQTSVYDVILLDIRMPRVSGIEVLKFVQEYSPATQVIILTNYADIKTAIQTIKLGAYDFLSKPYDIEEIFNTIHRAIERRQLSIDNKLMKIELSRKAGSNELIGGSVVFQHLVENATRFAESDSFILIHGASGTGKELIANLIHRRSIRNNRPFVAVNCASIPDALLESELFGHEKGAFTNAFSTKEGLVEVANGGTLFLDEVGDISPAIQPKLLRFLETGEFRRVGGNNLLMVDVRVVSATNKDLRDEVTAGRFREDLLYRLNVVSLRVPNLHERVDDIPLLVEYFLFRKAKSKHVKRLAPGVLQMLQAHLWPGNIRELEHVIEGGVLLSSGDVIEEKDLMMNFHHPDQPVAVASPVAASPSPDLSLDELERRHIERVLREHKFNRARTAESLGISKKTLYLKIKRFGFAIDG
;
A
#
# COMPACT_ATOMS: atom_id res chain seq x y z
N MET A 1 -13.87 4.09 23.28
CA MET A 1 -13.07 4.88 24.24
C MET A 1 -11.84 5.35 23.50
N PRO A 2 -11.34 6.58 23.70
CA PRO A 2 -10.09 6.99 23.09
C PRO A 2 -8.99 6.02 23.56
N LYS A 3 -8.16 5.55 22.66
CA LYS A 3 -7.07 4.63 22.97
C LYS A 3 -6.02 5.39 23.77
N LYS A 4 -5.68 4.85 24.95
CA LYS A 4 -4.65 5.40 25.85
C LYS A 4 -3.26 5.14 25.25
N TYR A 5 -2.33 6.09 25.49
CA TYR A 5 -0.91 5.84 25.21
C TYR A 5 -0.34 4.85 26.21
N HIS A 6 0.46 3.92 25.75
CA HIS A 6 1.09 2.89 26.59
C HIS A 6 2.41 3.41 27.15
N LEU A 7 2.48 3.49 28.47
CA LEU A 7 3.68 3.88 29.20
C LEU A 7 4.24 2.70 29.98
N LEU A 8 5.56 2.66 30.12
CA LEU A 8 6.24 1.74 31.05
C LEU A 8 7.06 2.57 32.03
N VAL A 9 6.85 2.36 33.32
CA VAL A 9 7.63 2.96 34.41
C VAL A 9 8.56 1.92 34.98
N VAL A 10 9.86 2.19 34.91
CA VAL A 10 10.92 1.26 35.38
C VAL A 10 11.75 1.93 36.45
N ASP A 11 11.57 1.53 37.69
CA ASP A 11 12.25 2.11 38.86
C ASP A 11 12.33 1.03 39.94
N ASP A 12 13.44 0.85 40.61
CA ASP A 12 13.57 -0.15 41.71
C ASP A 12 12.97 0.36 43.03
N GLU A 13 12.74 1.66 43.20
CA GLU A 13 12.11 2.27 44.35
C GLU A 13 10.57 2.13 44.26
N GLU A 14 10.00 1.15 45.01
CA GLU A 14 8.55 0.87 45.01
C GLU A 14 7.67 2.12 45.29
N PRO A 15 8.02 3.03 46.24
CA PRO A 15 7.20 4.22 46.51
C PRO A 15 7.11 5.16 45.30
N LEU A 16 8.21 5.39 44.58
CA LEU A 16 8.27 6.21 43.40
C LEU A 16 7.51 5.57 42.23
N ARG A 17 7.68 4.28 42.03
CA ARG A 17 6.99 3.52 41.03
C ARG A 17 5.47 3.57 41.19
N ARG A 18 4.96 3.37 42.45
CA ARG A 18 3.54 3.48 42.75
C ARG A 18 2.99 4.91 42.58
N LEU A 19 3.79 5.93 42.96
CA LEU A 19 3.39 7.31 42.77
C LEU A 19 3.19 7.63 41.30
N LEU A 20 4.16 7.30 40.46
CA LEU A 20 4.09 7.56 39.01
C LEU A 20 2.96 6.75 38.36
N GLU A 21 2.79 5.48 38.75
CA GLU A 21 1.68 4.64 38.26
C GLU A 21 0.33 5.27 38.60
N GLY A 22 0.13 5.75 39.84
CA GLY A 22 -1.10 6.42 40.26
C GLY A 22 -1.37 7.71 39.49
N GLU A 23 -0.44 8.66 39.56
CA GLU A 23 -0.58 9.97 38.93
C GLU A 23 -0.79 9.90 37.40
N LEU A 24 -0.09 8.99 36.72
CA LEU A 24 -0.22 8.82 35.28
C LEU A 24 -1.50 8.05 34.90
N SER A 25 -1.93 7.09 35.72
CA SER A 25 -3.15 6.30 35.46
C SER A 25 -4.43 7.07 35.79
N ASP A 26 -4.37 8.06 36.67
CA ASP A 26 -5.52 8.92 37.00
C ASP A 26 -5.98 9.77 35.80
N THR A 27 -5.14 9.92 34.82
CA THR A 27 -5.53 10.53 33.55
C THR A 27 -6.13 9.47 32.62
N ASP A 28 -7.20 9.82 31.91
CA ASP A 28 -7.79 8.91 30.91
C ASP A 28 -6.90 8.72 29.64
N GLU A 29 -5.73 9.40 29.59
CA GLU A 29 -4.83 9.40 28.44
C GLU A 29 -3.85 8.24 28.40
N PHE A 30 -3.46 7.68 29.56
CA PHE A 30 -2.38 6.69 29.66
C PHE A 30 -2.85 5.33 30.15
N ALA A 31 -2.26 4.27 29.61
CA ALA A 31 -2.23 2.94 30.17
C ALA A 31 -0.79 2.67 30.66
N VAL A 32 -0.62 2.43 31.95
CA VAL A 32 0.68 2.38 32.61
C VAL A 32 0.97 0.97 33.07
N ASP A 33 2.09 0.41 32.59
CA ASP A 33 2.70 -0.79 33.14
C ASP A 33 3.91 -0.41 34.00
N VAL A 34 4.27 -1.22 34.96
CA VAL A 34 5.39 -0.97 35.87
C VAL A 34 6.35 -2.16 35.90
N ALA A 35 7.65 -1.87 36.06
CA ALA A 35 8.68 -2.88 36.27
C ALA A 35 9.59 -2.48 37.44
N ALA A 36 9.95 -3.45 38.26
CA ALA A 36 10.77 -3.25 39.45
C ALA A 36 12.28 -3.33 39.15
N ASP A 37 12.67 -3.82 38.00
CA ASP A 37 14.07 -3.93 37.59
C ASP A 37 14.20 -4.02 36.05
N GLY A 38 15.43 -3.91 35.56
CA GLY A 38 15.70 -3.93 34.12
C GLY A 38 15.38 -5.26 33.45
N GLY A 39 15.41 -6.40 34.19
CA GLY A 39 15.07 -7.71 33.61
C GLY A 39 13.56 -7.84 33.37
N GLU A 40 12.74 -7.37 34.32
CA GLU A 40 11.30 -7.31 34.19
C GLU A 40 10.90 -6.34 33.04
N ALA A 41 11.56 -5.17 32.99
CA ALA A 41 11.36 -4.21 31.90
C ALA A 41 11.64 -4.82 30.54
N ILE A 42 12.73 -5.54 30.36
CA ILE A 42 13.06 -6.21 29.08
C ILE A 42 11.99 -7.23 28.72
N ASN A 43 11.49 -8.02 29.68
CA ASN A 43 10.42 -9.00 29.42
C ASN A 43 9.13 -8.30 28.95
N LEU A 44 8.75 -7.20 29.59
CA LEU A 44 7.57 -6.42 29.19
C LEU A 44 7.74 -5.79 27.80
N ILE A 45 8.90 -5.21 27.49
CA ILE A 45 9.23 -4.64 26.18
C ILE A 45 9.21 -5.70 25.08
N GLN A 46 9.53 -6.95 25.40
CA GLN A 46 9.47 -8.07 24.46
C GLN A 46 8.04 -8.52 24.12
N THR A 47 7.10 -8.28 25.02
CA THR A 47 5.71 -8.74 24.88
C THR A 47 4.70 -7.64 24.53
N SER A 48 5.07 -6.38 24.76
CA SER A 48 4.19 -5.22 24.57
C SER A 48 4.91 -4.07 23.88
N VAL A 49 4.14 -3.24 23.15
CA VAL A 49 4.66 -2.04 22.49
C VAL A 49 4.33 -0.83 23.34
N TYR A 50 5.36 -0.09 23.75
CA TYR A 50 5.23 1.14 24.54
C TYR A 50 5.46 2.39 23.70
N ASP A 51 4.72 3.45 23.99
CA ASP A 51 4.92 4.76 23.39
C ASP A 51 6.09 5.49 24.04
N VAL A 52 6.13 5.44 25.38
CA VAL A 52 7.19 6.07 26.20
C VAL A 52 7.58 5.13 27.34
N ILE A 53 8.87 5.11 27.67
CA ILE A 53 9.41 4.42 28.84
C ILE A 53 10.05 5.47 29.77
N LEU A 54 9.60 5.55 31.01
CA LEU A 54 10.29 6.24 32.10
C LEU A 54 11.25 5.25 32.75
N LEU A 55 12.55 5.52 32.74
CA LEU A 55 13.58 4.54 33.06
C LEU A 55 14.60 5.08 34.05
N ASP A 56 14.69 4.50 35.24
CA ASP A 56 15.78 4.79 36.17
C ASP A 56 17.11 4.21 35.64
N ILE A 57 18.19 4.93 35.82
CA ILE A 57 19.55 4.49 35.45
C ILE A 57 20.07 3.43 36.41
N ARG A 58 19.86 3.63 37.71
CA ARG A 58 20.48 2.81 38.74
C ARG A 58 19.54 1.78 39.29
N MET A 59 19.56 0.61 38.70
CA MET A 59 18.77 -0.52 39.18
C MET A 59 19.65 -1.75 39.41
N PRO A 60 19.27 -2.65 40.35
CA PRO A 60 20.00 -3.87 40.58
C PRO A 60 19.89 -4.85 39.40
N ARG A 61 20.89 -5.71 39.22
CA ARG A 61 20.99 -6.76 38.18
C ARG A 61 21.17 -6.24 36.76
N VAL A 62 20.19 -5.59 36.19
CA VAL A 62 20.22 -5.02 34.84
C VAL A 62 20.07 -3.51 34.94
N SER A 63 21.07 -2.77 34.52
CA SER A 63 21.07 -1.30 34.60
C SER A 63 20.15 -0.65 33.57
N GLY A 64 19.65 0.55 33.86
CA GLY A 64 18.85 1.33 32.89
C GLY A 64 19.58 1.60 31.56
N ILE A 65 20.91 1.67 31.57
CA ILE A 65 21.68 1.83 30.32
C ILE A 65 21.58 0.57 29.45
N GLU A 66 21.56 -0.62 30.05
CA GLU A 66 21.39 -1.88 29.30
C GLU A 66 19.97 -1.99 28.74
N VAL A 67 18.96 -1.59 29.54
CA VAL A 67 17.56 -1.50 29.05
C VAL A 67 17.45 -0.51 27.90
N LEU A 68 18.05 0.69 28.00
CA LEU A 68 18.05 1.69 26.94
C LEU A 68 18.66 1.13 25.63
N LYS A 69 19.81 0.47 25.72
CA LYS A 69 20.43 -0.16 24.54
C LYS A 69 19.53 -1.22 23.93
N PHE A 70 18.89 -2.03 24.77
CA PHE A 70 17.93 -3.03 24.32
C PHE A 70 16.74 -2.37 23.60
N VAL A 71 16.17 -1.30 24.16
CA VAL A 71 15.05 -0.56 23.52
C VAL A 71 15.49 0.00 22.16
N GLN A 72 16.69 0.59 22.06
CA GLN A 72 17.17 1.16 20.80
C GLN A 72 17.40 0.09 19.71
N GLU A 73 17.74 -1.13 20.12
CA GLU A 73 17.89 -2.25 19.17
C GLU A 73 16.57 -2.91 18.85
N TYR A 74 15.68 -3.06 19.84
CA TYR A 74 14.45 -3.88 19.72
C TYR A 74 13.21 -3.08 19.30
N SER A 75 13.03 -1.88 19.86
CA SER A 75 11.88 -0.99 19.60
C SER A 75 12.31 0.46 19.40
N PRO A 76 13.01 0.79 18.29
CA PRO A 76 13.65 2.09 18.08
C PRO A 76 12.68 3.29 17.97
N ALA A 77 11.37 3.04 17.82
CA ALA A 77 10.36 4.11 17.83
C ALA A 77 9.90 4.49 19.24
N THR A 78 10.12 3.61 20.25
CA THR A 78 9.77 3.89 21.64
C THR A 78 10.66 5.01 22.20
N GLN A 79 10.07 6.04 22.76
CA GLN A 79 10.83 7.14 23.36
C GLN A 79 11.20 6.77 24.81
N VAL A 80 12.47 6.94 25.19
CA VAL A 80 12.95 6.64 26.53
C VAL A 80 13.31 7.94 27.23
N ILE A 81 12.66 8.20 28.35
CA ILE A 81 12.96 9.32 29.25
C ILE A 81 13.68 8.75 30.46
N ILE A 82 14.89 9.23 30.72
CA ILE A 82 15.72 8.76 31.82
C ILE A 82 15.36 9.51 33.11
N LEU A 83 15.12 8.74 34.17
CA LEU A 83 15.00 9.28 35.54
C LEU A 83 16.34 9.12 36.24
N THR A 84 16.88 10.18 36.87
CA THR A 84 18.24 10.13 37.44
C THR A 84 18.40 10.98 38.67
N ASN A 85 19.25 10.59 39.59
CA ASN A 85 19.66 11.44 40.71
C ASN A 85 20.66 12.52 40.24
N TYR A 86 20.69 13.68 40.89
CA TYR A 86 21.53 14.83 40.55
C TYR A 86 23.02 14.50 40.40
N ALA A 87 23.52 13.50 41.13
CA ALA A 87 24.90 13.03 41.06
C ALA A 87 25.26 12.36 39.72
N ASP A 88 24.27 11.96 38.91
CA ASP A 88 24.44 11.14 37.70
C ASP A 88 24.25 11.90 36.39
N ILE A 89 24.21 13.24 36.42
CA ILE A 89 24.00 14.10 35.23
C ILE A 89 24.98 13.77 34.10
N LYS A 90 26.25 13.44 34.40
CA LYS A 90 27.23 13.05 33.38
C LYS A 90 26.81 11.76 32.67
N THR A 91 26.24 10.80 33.40
CA THR A 91 25.71 9.56 32.87
C THR A 91 24.42 9.83 32.08
N ALA A 92 23.55 10.71 32.54
CA ALA A 92 22.34 11.11 31.81
C ALA A 92 22.66 11.76 30.44
N ILE A 93 23.69 12.62 30.38
CA ILE A 93 24.17 13.18 29.09
C ILE A 93 24.68 12.07 28.14
N GLN A 94 25.30 11.03 28.68
CA GLN A 94 25.73 9.88 27.86
C GLN A 94 24.52 9.09 27.32
N THR A 95 23.42 8.95 28.10
CA THR A 95 22.23 8.25 27.63
C THR A 95 21.53 8.94 26.48
N ILE A 96 21.58 10.28 26.41
CA ILE A 96 21.11 11.03 25.21
C ILE A 96 21.89 10.61 23.95
N LYS A 97 23.23 10.45 24.06
CA LYS A 97 24.06 9.97 22.94
C LYS A 97 23.77 8.51 22.57
N LEU A 98 23.25 7.73 23.51
CA LEU A 98 22.81 6.35 23.29
C LEU A 98 21.36 6.24 22.79
N GLY A 99 20.68 7.38 22.55
CA GLY A 99 19.35 7.42 21.95
C GLY A 99 18.20 7.67 22.92
N ALA A 100 18.44 8.01 24.19
CA ALA A 100 17.37 8.47 25.07
C ALA A 100 16.77 9.78 24.52
N TYR A 101 15.47 9.96 24.71
CA TYR A 101 14.77 11.16 24.28
C TYR A 101 15.15 12.37 25.12
N ASP A 102 15.08 12.22 26.46
CA ASP A 102 15.38 13.27 27.43
C ASP A 102 15.75 12.63 28.79
N PHE A 103 16.11 13.43 29.76
CA PHE A 103 16.27 12.99 31.14
C PHE A 103 15.63 13.96 32.14
N LEU A 104 15.20 13.45 33.28
CA LEU A 104 14.65 14.22 34.40
C LEU A 104 15.42 13.89 35.68
N SER A 105 15.79 14.93 36.45
CA SER A 105 16.51 14.74 37.70
C SER A 105 15.57 14.59 38.90
N LYS A 106 15.78 13.58 39.73
CA LYS A 106 15.08 13.40 41.01
C LYS A 106 15.60 14.45 42.03
N PRO A 107 14.74 15.11 42.83
CA PRO A 107 13.29 15.05 42.77
C PRO A 107 12.73 15.85 41.59
N TYR A 108 11.75 15.33 40.91
CA TYR A 108 11.09 15.93 39.75
C TYR A 108 9.69 16.43 40.12
N ASP A 109 9.22 17.44 39.39
CA ASP A 109 7.85 17.88 39.43
C ASP A 109 7.01 16.97 38.53
N ILE A 110 5.81 16.61 39.02
CA ILE A 110 4.90 15.75 38.24
C ILE A 110 4.46 16.44 36.93
N GLU A 111 4.29 17.81 36.96
CA GLU A 111 3.98 18.57 35.75
C GLU A 111 5.12 18.50 34.71
N GLU A 112 6.38 18.46 35.14
CA GLU A 112 7.55 18.33 34.27
C GLU A 112 7.57 16.95 33.59
N ILE A 113 7.19 15.89 34.32
CA ILE A 113 7.05 14.55 33.77
C ILE A 113 5.98 14.53 32.67
N PHE A 114 4.77 15.02 32.96
CA PHE A 114 3.67 15.09 31.99
C PHE A 114 4.10 15.86 30.72
N ASN A 115 4.68 17.03 30.88
CA ASN A 115 5.14 17.84 29.75
C ASN A 115 6.20 17.11 28.90
N THR A 116 7.11 16.37 29.55
CA THR A 116 8.15 15.63 28.84
C THR A 116 7.60 14.40 28.15
N ILE A 117 6.64 13.69 28.76
CA ILE A 117 5.91 12.58 28.13
C ILE A 117 5.17 13.06 26.89
N HIS A 118 4.39 14.16 26.98
CA HIS A 118 3.66 14.70 25.83
C HIS A 118 4.58 15.08 24.68
N ARG A 119 5.71 15.74 24.95
CA ARG A 119 6.72 16.06 23.93
C ARG A 119 7.35 14.82 23.31
N ALA A 120 7.59 13.78 24.11
CA ALA A 120 8.11 12.50 23.62
C ALA A 120 7.11 11.79 22.71
N ILE A 121 5.83 11.79 23.08
CA ILE A 121 4.74 11.25 22.25
C ILE A 121 4.61 12.01 20.94
N GLU A 122 4.64 13.35 20.99
CA GLU A 122 4.59 14.21 19.80
C GLU A 122 5.76 13.90 18.85
N ARG A 123 6.99 13.78 19.38
CA ARG A 123 8.17 13.40 18.57
C ARG A 123 8.02 12.02 17.94
N ARG A 124 7.50 11.05 18.68
CA ARG A 124 7.19 9.71 18.15
C ARG A 124 6.19 9.80 17.01
N GLN A 125 5.11 10.56 17.20
CA GLN A 125 4.08 10.79 16.18
C GLN A 125 4.66 11.45 14.93
N LEU A 126 5.46 12.50 15.08
CA LEU A 126 6.16 13.16 13.97
C LEU A 126 7.11 12.21 13.23
N SER A 127 7.79 11.29 13.93
CA SER A 127 8.65 10.28 13.31
C SER A 127 7.83 9.29 12.49
N ILE A 128 6.68 8.85 13.00
CA ILE A 128 5.72 7.99 12.29
C ILE A 128 5.17 8.73 11.08
N ASP A 129 4.73 9.98 11.25
CA ASP A 129 4.19 10.82 10.18
C ASP A 129 5.23 11.07 9.07
N ASN A 130 6.50 11.28 9.41
CA ASN A 130 7.60 11.36 8.44
C ASN A 130 7.83 10.05 7.68
N LYS A 131 7.77 8.89 8.36
CA LYS A 131 7.84 7.58 7.68
C LYS A 131 6.64 7.42 6.74
N LEU A 132 5.43 7.76 7.19
CA LEU A 132 4.21 7.73 6.39
C LEU A 132 4.26 8.73 5.24
N MET A 133 4.72 9.97 5.46
CA MET A 133 4.93 10.96 4.41
C MET A 133 5.93 10.51 3.35
N LYS A 134 7.01 9.82 3.72
CA LYS A 134 7.95 9.22 2.73
C LYS A 134 7.29 8.13 1.91
N ILE A 135 6.44 7.31 2.53
CA ILE A 135 5.62 6.29 1.83
C ILE A 135 4.56 6.98 0.96
N GLU A 136 3.92 8.05 1.43
CA GLU A 136 2.93 8.83 0.70
C GLU A 136 3.53 9.73 -0.38
N LEU A 137 4.70 10.36 -0.19
CA LEU A 137 5.38 11.17 -1.21
C LEU A 137 5.79 10.34 -2.43
N SER A 138 6.10 9.07 -2.25
CA SER A 138 6.26 8.15 -3.37
C SER A 138 4.93 7.84 -4.10
N ARG A 139 3.78 8.14 -3.49
CA ARG A 139 2.42 7.99 -4.04
C ARG A 139 1.76 9.32 -4.44
N LYS A 140 2.28 10.46 -3.97
CA LYS A 140 1.67 11.80 -4.20
C LYS A 140 2.02 12.37 -5.57
N ALA A 141 1.28 11.91 -6.57
CA ALA A 141 0.84 12.78 -7.66
C ALA A 141 -0.70 12.84 -7.77
N GLY A 142 -1.47 12.34 -6.79
CA GLY A 142 -2.92 12.25 -6.87
C GLY A 142 -3.65 12.87 -5.67
N SER A 143 -4.57 13.79 -5.90
CA SER A 143 -5.49 14.30 -4.88
C SER A 143 -6.36 13.17 -4.31
N ASN A 144 -6.52 13.17 -2.97
CA ASN A 144 -7.37 12.22 -2.24
C ASN A 144 -8.87 12.61 -2.27
N GLU A 145 -9.36 13.23 -3.34
CA GLU A 145 -10.75 13.66 -3.44
C GLU A 145 -11.60 12.58 -4.11
N LEU A 146 -12.69 12.20 -3.45
CA LEU A 146 -13.72 11.33 -3.98
C LEU A 146 -14.66 12.16 -4.86
N ILE A 147 -14.66 11.88 -6.16
CA ILE A 147 -15.47 12.59 -7.15
C ILE A 147 -16.51 11.66 -7.73
N GLY A 148 -17.76 12.07 -7.65
CA GLY A 148 -18.91 11.36 -8.20
C GLY A 148 -20.22 11.89 -7.62
N GLY A 149 -21.26 11.89 -8.43
CA GLY A 149 -22.62 12.32 -8.10
C GLY A 149 -23.66 11.29 -8.45
N SER A 150 -23.28 10.18 -9.12
CA SER A 150 -24.21 9.12 -9.51
C SER A 150 -24.80 8.44 -8.29
N VAL A 151 -26.07 7.98 -8.41
CA VAL A 151 -26.80 7.30 -7.32
C VAL A 151 -26.01 6.10 -6.80
N VAL A 152 -25.42 5.31 -7.69
CA VAL A 152 -24.64 4.11 -7.34
C VAL A 152 -23.41 4.49 -6.50
N PHE A 153 -22.73 5.58 -6.85
CA PHE A 153 -21.58 6.07 -6.12
C PHE A 153 -21.97 6.68 -4.77
N GLN A 154 -23.08 7.42 -4.71
CA GLN A 154 -23.59 7.97 -3.45
C GLN A 154 -23.92 6.86 -2.45
N HIS A 155 -24.62 5.79 -2.87
CA HIS A 155 -24.88 4.62 -2.03
C HIS A 155 -23.59 3.94 -1.54
N LEU A 156 -22.55 3.86 -2.37
CA LEU A 156 -21.25 3.35 -1.95
C LEU A 156 -20.65 4.21 -0.83
N VAL A 157 -20.69 5.55 -0.99
CA VAL A 157 -20.14 6.51 0.00
C VAL A 157 -20.94 6.46 1.31
N GLU A 158 -22.26 6.35 1.25
CA GLU A 158 -23.14 6.18 2.42
C GLU A 158 -22.81 4.90 3.18
N ASN A 159 -22.73 3.76 2.48
CA ASN A 159 -22.36 2.49 3.08
C ASN A 159 -20.93 2.52 3.68
N ALA A 160 -19.97 3.09 2.97
CA ALA A 160 -18.61 3.25 3.47
C ALA A 160 -18.58 4.09 4.75
N THR A 161 -19.34 5.18 4.80
CA THR A 161 -19.46 6.06 5.98
C THR A 161 -20.11 5.33 7.15
N ARG A 162 -21.20 4.58 6.91
CA ARG A 162 -21.86 3.77 7.94
C ARG A 162 -20.94 2.70 8.52
N PHE A 163 -20.19 1.99 7.68
CA PHE A 163 -19.25 0.96 8.14
C PHE A 163 -18.00 1.54 8.79
N ALA A 164 -17.69 2.82 8.55
CA ALA A 164 -16.58 3.49 9.21
C ALA A 164 -16.75 3.60 10.72
N GLU A 165 -18.00 3.69 11.22
CA GLU A 165 -18.32 3.84 12.65
C GLU A 165 -17.95 2.60 13.49
N SER A 166 -17.84 1.43 12.87
CA SER A 166 -17.43 0.18 13.55
C SER A 166 -15.94 -0.12 13.32
N ASP A 167 -15.32 -0.86 14.23
CA ASP A 167 -13.95 -1.38 14.08
C ASP A 167 -13.89 -2.69 13.27
N SER A 168 -15.00 -3.12 12.66
CA SER A 168 -15.06 -4.32 11.85
C SER A 168 -14.10 -4.27 10.67
N PHE A 169 -13.58 -5.42 10.28
CA PHE A 169 -12.79 -5.56 9.06
C PHE A 169 -13.68 -5.36 7.83
N ILE A 170 -13.14 -4.67 6.84
CA ILE A 170 -13.88 -4.34 5.61
C ILE A 170 -13.08 -4.83 4.42
N LEU A 171 -13.74 -5.58 3.53
CA LEU A 171 -13.19 -6.02 2.27
C LEU A 171 -13.81 -5.20 1.12
N ILE A 172 -12.97 -4.50 0.38
CA ILE A 172 -13.36 -3.66 -0.76
C ILE A 172 -13.09 -4.42 -2.05
N HIS A 173 -14.14 -4.78 -2.77
CA HIS A 173 -14.05 -5.40 -4.09
C HIS A 173 -14.22 -4.38 -5.20
N GLY A 174 -13.44 -4.50 -6.25
CA GLY A 174 -13.59 -3.67 -7.45
C GLY A 174 -12.44 -3.84 -8.43
N ALA A 175 -12.70 -3.60 -9.70
CA ALA A 175 -11.68 -3.71 -10.74
C ALA A 175 -10.51 -2.74 -10.49
N SER A 176 -9.39 -2.97 -11.19
CA SER A 176 -8.25 -2.05 -11.11
C SER A 176 -8.64 -0.66 -11.59
N GLY A 177 -8.13 0.38 -10.92
CA GLY A 177 -8.38 1.78 -11.31
C GLY A 177 -9.75 2.34 -10.92
N THR A 178 -10.58 1.64 -10.14
CA THR A 178 -11.92 2.11 -9.69
C THR A 178 -11.86 3.09 -8.52
N GLY A 179 -10.72 3.20 -7.81
CA GLY A 179 -10.55 4.09 -6.66
C GLY A 179 -10.73 3.41 -5.29
N LYS A 180 -10.46 2.12 -5.16
CA LYS A 180 -10.54 1.35 -3.90
C LYS A 180 -9.80 2.01 -2.73
N GLU A 181 -8.58 2.53 -2.99
CA GLU A 181 -7.77 3.22 -1.97
C GLU A 181 -8.45 4.50 -1.45
N LEU A 182 -9.17 5.25 -2.32
CA LEU A 182 -9.91 6.45 -1.91
C LEU A 182 -11.07 6.10 -0.98
N ILE A 183 -11.76 4.98 -1.23
CA ILE A 183 -12.82 4.46 -0.36
C ILE A 183 -12.24 4.02 0.99
N ALA A 184 -11.10 3.32 1.01
CA ALA A 184 -10.41 2.95 2.26
C ALA A 184 -10.02 4.20 3.08
N ASN A 185 -9.53 5.24 2.42
CA ASN A 185 -9.18 6.52 3.03
C ASN A 185 -10.44 7.22 3.62
N LEU A 186 -11.57 7.20 2.89
CA LEU A 186 -12.85 7.72 3.39
C LEU A 186 -13.27 6.98 4.68
N ILE A 187 -13.20 5.64 4.67
CA ILE A 187 -13.53 4.80 5.83
C ILE A 187 -12.68 5.19 7.03
N HIS A 188 -11.36 5.33 6.84
CA HIS A 188 -10.48 5.76 7.93
C HIS A 188 -10.84 7.15 8.44
N ARG A 189 -10.99 8.17 7.56
CA ARG A 189 -11.31 9.56 7.93
C ARG A 189 -12.66 9.71 8.64
N ARG A 190 -13.61 8.81 8.40
CA ARG A 190 -14.94 8.79 9.04
C ARG A 190 -14.99 7.88 10.27
N SER A 191 -13.90 7.21 10.61
CA SER A 191 -13.83 6.30 11.76
C SER A 191 -13.46 7.01 13.05
N ILE A 192 -13.60 6.28 14.17
CA ILE A 192 -13.10 6.71 15.49
C ILE A 192 -11.57 6.82 15.55
N ARG A 193 -10.86 6.27 14.53
CA ARG A 193 -9.40 6.29 14.40
C ARG A 193 -8.89 7.36 13.43
N ASN A 194 -9.70 8.34 13.06
CA ASN A 194 -9.39 9.36 12.04
C ASN A 194 -8.14 10.20 12.33
N ASN A 195 -7.78 10.38 13.61
CA ASN A 195 -6.58 11.09 14.07
C ASN A 195 -5.39 10.15 14.34
N ARG A 196 -5.48 8.90 13.91
CA ARG A 196 -4.46 7.85 14.08
C ARG A 196 -3.82 7.52 12.74
N PRO A 197 -2.69 6.78 12.72
CA PRO A 197 -2.03 6.43 11.47
C PRO A 197 -2.93 5.68 10.48
N PHE A 198 -2.87 6.06 9.21
CA PHE A 198 -3.39 5.27 8.08
C PHE A 198 -2.21 4.74 7.29
N VAL A 199 -1.96 3.43 7.38
CA VAL A 199 -0.83 2.77 6.73
C VAL A 199 -1.36 1.95 5.57
N ALA A 200 -0.97 2.31 4.34
CA ALA A 200 -1.39 1.61 3.14
C ALA A 200 -0.23 0.78 2.56
N VAL A 201 -0.52 -0.47 2.22
CA VAL A 201 0.43 -1.42 1.63
C VAL A 201 -0.21 -2.03 0.38
N ASN A 202 0.49 -1.94 -0.75
CA ASN A 202 0.09 -2.67 -1.96
C ASN A 202 0.84 -4.00 -2.00
N CYS A 203 0.12 -5.10 -1.79
CA CYS A 203 0.68 -6.44 -1.66
C CYS A 203 1.23 -6.98 -2.99
N ALA A 204 0.70 -6.53 -4.13
CA ALA A 204 1.16 -6.94 -5.45
C ALA A 204 2.47 -6.24 -5.89
N SER A 205 2.79 -5.08 -5.30
CA SER A 205 3.95 -4.27 -5.72
C SER A 205 5.27 -4.69 -5.08
N ILE A 206 5.24 -5.57 -4.09
CA ILE A 206 6.39 -5.95 -3.26
C ILE A 206 6.64 -7.46 -3.42
N PRO A 207 7.86 -7.90 -3.72
CA PRO A 207 8.20 -9.34 -3.72
C PRO A 207 7.88 -9.99 -2.37
N ASP A 208 7.39 -11.24 -2.36
CA ASP A 208 6.91 -11.95 -1.17
C ASP A 208 7.86 -11.93 0.03
N ALA A 209 9.13 -12.20 -0.19
CA ALA A 209 10.13 -12.21 0.88
C ALA A 209 10.32 -10.83 1.53
N LEU A 210 10.11 -9.76 0.76
CA LEU A 210 10.16 -8.39 1.26
C LEU A 210 8.82 -7.96 1.86
N LEU A 211 7.70 -8.42 1.32
CA LEU A 211 6.36 -8.11 1.82
C LEU A 211 6.20 -8.56 3.28
N GLU A 212 6.66 -9.78 3.60
CA GLU A 212 6.63 -10.27 4.98
C GLU A 212 7.45 -9.38 5.92
N SER A 213 8.67 -9.01 5.50
CA SER A 213 9.55 -8.11 6.26
C SER A 213 9.01 -6.68 6.37
N GLU A 214 8.33 -6.16 5.33
CA GLU A 214 7.68 -4.85 5.40
C GLU A 214 6.48 -4.86 6.34
N LEU A 215 5.62 -5.89 6.27
CA LEU A 215 4.43 -6.01 7.11
C LEU A 215 4.78 -6.22 8.58
N PHE A 216 5.60 -7.23 8.87
CA PHE A 216 5.83 -7.71 10.24
C PHE A 216 7.17 -7.26 10.84
N GLY A 217 8.02 -6.58 10.04
CA GLY A 217 9.36 -6.23 10.48
C GLY A 217 10.35 -7.39 10.47
N HIS A 218 11.60 -7.12 10.78
CA HIS A 218 12.62 -8.16 10.90
C HIS A 218 13.63 -7.84 12.01
N GLU A 219 14.19 -8.86 12.59
CA GLU A 219 15.33 -8.77 13.50
C GLU A 219 16.66 -8.72 12.72
N LYS A 220 17.66 -8.10 13.33
CA LYS A 220 19.01 -8.11 12.81
C LYS A 220 19.49 -9.55 12.55
N GLY A 221 19.97 -9.81 11.32
CA GLY A 221 20.45 -11.13 10.91
C GLY A 221 19.37 -12.08 10.40
N ALA A 222 18.11 -11.66 10.29
CA ALA A 222 17.01 -12.48 9.78
C ALA A 222 17.24 -12.99 8.34
N PHE A 223 17.97 -12.24 7.52
CA PHE A 223 18.40 -12.61 6.17
C PHE A 223 19.69 -11.87 5.80
N THR A 224 20.30 -12.21 4.67
CA THR A 224 21.66 -11.77 4.26
C THR A 224 21.89 -10.26 4.29
N ASN A 225 20.86 -9.44 4.14
CA ASN A 225 20.94 -7.97 4.14
C ASN A 225 20.24 -7.31 5.36
N ALA A 226 19.87 -8.07 6.37
CA ALA A 226 19.26 -7.57 7.62
C ALA A 226 20.34 -7.04 8.58
N PHE A 227 20.92 -5.88 8.28
CA PHE A 227 22.00 -5.29 9.10
C PHE A 227 21.52 -4.68 10.42
N SER A 228 20.23 -4.32 10.51
CA SER A 228 19.60 -3.74 11.70
C SER A 228 18.18 -4.30 11.85
N THR A 229 17.63 -4.22 13.07
CA THR A 229 16.21 -4.49 13.31
C THR A 229 15.35 -3.41 12.63
N LYS A 230 14.25 -3.82 12.01
CA LYS A 230 13.28 -2.94 11.35
C LYS A 230 11.88 -3.21 11.86
N GLU A 231 11.18 -2.15 12.28
CA GLU A 231 9.76 -2.22 12.64
C GLU A 231 8.88 -2.49 11.42
N GLY A 232 7.89 -3.36 11.61
CA GLY A 232 6.90 -3.67 10.59
C GLY A 232 5.82 -2.61 10.45
N LEU A 233 5.15 -2.59 9.29
CA LEU A 233 4.04 -1.67 9.02
C LEU A 233 2.84 -1.93 9.95
N VAL A 234 2.67 -3.15 10.47
CA VAL A 234 1.67 -3.46 11.51
C VAL A 234 1.98 -2.75 12.82
N GLU A 235 3.27 -2.59 13.18
CA GLU A 235 3.70 -1.83 14.37
C GLU A 235 3.45 -0.32 14.16
N VAL A 236 3.78 0.20 12.99
CA VAL A 236 3.53 1.60 12.61
C VAL A 236 2.03 1.93 12.61
N ALA A 237 1.18 0.97 12.21
CA ALA A 237 -0.27 1.11 12.19
C ALA A 237 -0.93 1.00 13.57
N ASN A 238 -0.17 0.73 14.64
CA ASN A 238 -0.72 0.50 15.98
C ASN A 238 -1.63 1.66 16.43
N GLY A 239 -2.83 1.33 16.87
CA GLY A 239 -3.90 2.28 17.22
C GLY A 239 -4.65 2.87 16.04
N GLY A 240 -4.16 2.67 14.80
CA GLY A 240 -4.69 3.23 13.57
C GLY A 240 -5.37 2.22 12.65
N THR A 241 -5.19 2.42 11.35
CA THR A 241 -5.77 1.58 10.29
C THR A 241 -4.68 1.10 9.35
N LEU A 242 -4.63 -0.20 9.09
CA LEU A 242 -3.82 -0.83 8.05
C LEU A 242 -4.70 -1.08 6.82
N PHE A 243 -4.32 -0.54 5.68
CA PHE A 243 -4.96 -0.81 4.41
C PHE A 243 -4.10 -1.75 3.58
N LEU A 244 -4.64 -2.94 3.28
CA LEU A 244 -4.01 -3.96 2.45
C LEU A 244 -4.63 -3.91 1.04
N ASP A 245 -3.93 -3.29 0.09
CA ASP A 245 -4.38 -3.27 -1.30
C ASP A 245 -3.90 -4.53 -2.03
N GLU A 246 -4.75 -5.04 -2.92
CA GLU A 246 -4.57 -6.27 -3.69
C GLU A 246 -4.23 -7.48 -2.78
N VAL A 247 -5.02 -7.66 -1.70
CA VAL A 247 -4.82 -8.74 -0.71
C VAL A 247 -4.89 -10.15 -1.34
N GLY A 248 -5.58 -10.30 -2.48
CA GLY A 248 -5.65 -11.53 -3.25
C GLY A 248 -4.33 -11.94 -3.91
N ASP A 249 -3.30 -11.09 -3.88
CA ASP A 249 -1.96 -11.37 -4.41
C ASP A 249 -0.98 -11.83 -3.34
N ILE A 250 -1.39 -11.89 -2.08
CA ILE A 250 -0.55 -12.39 -0.98
C ILE A 250 -0.27 -13.87 -1.16
N SER A 251 1.01 -14.24 -1.15
CA SER A 251 1.43 -15.63 -1.32
C SER A 251 0.92 -16.54 -0.18
N PRO A 252 0.67 -17.82 -0.46
CA PRO A 252 0.24 -18.81 0.54
C PRO A 252 1.14 -18.90 1.78
N ALA A 253 2.41 -18.52 1.66
CA ALA A 253 3.38 -18.56 2.77
C ALA A 253 3.11 -17.47 3.83
N ILE A 254 2.60 -16.31 3.42
CA ILE A 254 2.33 -15.16 4.30
C ILE A 254 0.93 -15.27 4.93
N GLN A 255 -0.03 -15.89 4.24
CA GLN A 255 -1.44 -15.95 4.66
C GLN A 255 -1.65 -16.49 6.08
N PRO A 256 -0.97 -17.55 6.57
CA PRO A 256 -1.14 -18.03 7.95
C PRO A 256 -0.70 -17.00 9.00
N LYS A 257 0.35 -16.22 8.70
CA LYS A 257 0.86 -15.18 9.62
C LYS A 257 -0.11 -14.00 9.66
N LEU A 258 -0.64 -13.62 8.48
CA LEU A 258 -1.68 -12.59 8.39
C LEU A 258 -2.95 -13.01 9.13
N LEU A 259 -3.39 -14.27 8.98
CA LEU A 259 -4.56 -14.79 9.68
C LEU A 259 -4.39 -14.67 11.20
N ARG A 260 -3.27 -15.15 11.74
CA ARG A 260 -2.99 -15.05 13.18
C ARG A 260 -3.02 -13.59 13.65
N PHE A 261 -2.38 -12.68 12.93
CA PHE A 261 -2.42 -11.25 13.23
C PHE A 261 -3.86 -10.70 13.25
N LEU A 262 -4.69 -11.07 12.26
CA LEU A 262 -6.10 -10.64 12.18
C LEU A 262 -6.97 -11.20 13.31
N GLU A 263 -6.66 -12.38 13.84
CA GLU A 263 -7.43 -13.04 14.91
C GLU A 263 -7.13 -12.47 16.29
N THR A 264 -5.84 -12.30 16.58
CA THR A 264 -5.36 -12.03 17.95
C THR A 264 -4.65 -10.68 18.10
N GLY A 265 -4.29 -10.00 16.99
CA GLY A 265 -3.39 -8.85 17.01
C GLY A 265 -1.93 -9.21 17.23
N GLU A 266 -1.61 -10.52 17.35
CA GLU A 266 -0.29 -11.04 17.61
C GLU A 266 0.50 -11.32 16.34
N PHE A 267 1.78 -11.00 16.36
CA PHE A 267 2.70 -11.33 15.28
C PHE A 267 4.14 -11.49 15.81
N ARG A 268 5.04 -11.93 14.95
CA ARG A 268 6.48 -11.99 15.20
C ARG A 268 7.23 -11.35 14.06
N ARG A 269 8.32 -10.66 14.38
CA ARG A 269 9.25 -10.16 13.35
C ARG A 269 9.94 -11.35 12.67
N VAL A 270 10.28 -11.16 11.40
CA VAL A 270 11.03 -12.17 10.64
C VAL A 270 12.37 -12.44 11.32
N GLY A 271 12.69 -13.70 11.56
CA GLY A 271 13.89 -14.11 12.31
C GLY A 271 13.81 -13.95 13.83
N GLY A 272 12.71 -13.36 14.36
CA GLY A 272 12.49 -13.18 15.79
C GLY A 272 11.58 -14.26 16.39
N ASN A 273 11.80 -14.58 17.69
CA ASN A 273 10.95 -15.51 18.44
C ASN A 273 9.92 -14.79 19.32
N ASN A 274 10.10 -13.50 19.56
CA ASN A 274 9.27 -12.73 20.48
C ASN A 274 7.89 -12.46 19.86
N LEU A 275 6.85 -12.64 20.68
CA LEU A 275 5.47 -12.37 20.31
C LEU A 275 5.16 -10.90 20.61
N LEU A 276 4.79 -10.13 19.60
CA LEU A 276 4.37 -8.74 19.73
C LEU A 276 2.85 -8.66 19.55
N MET A 277 2.23 -7.68 20.19
CA MET A 277 0.79 -7.43 20.12
C MET A 277 0.51 -5.98 19.74
N VAL A 278 -0.39 -5.77 18.81
CA VAL A 278 -0.85 -4.45 18.36
C VAL A 278 -2.37 -4.44 18.19
N ASP A 279 -2.96 -3.26 18.28
CA ASP A 279 -4.37 -3.04 18.00
C ASP A 279 -4.52 -2.25 16.71
N VAL A 280 -4.87 -2.93 15.64
CA VAL A 280 -4.96 -2.32 14.28
C VAL A 280 -6.30 -2.68 13.65
N ARG A 281 -7.02 -1.67 13.15
CA ARG A 281 -8.15 -1.89 12.27
C ARG A 281 -7.66 -2.23 10.87
N VAL A 282 -8.17 -3.31 10.26
CA VAL A 282 -7.77 -3.69 8.90
C VAL A 282 -8.88 -3.39 7.90
N VAL A 283 -8.52 -2.69 6.83
CA VAL A 283 -9.31 -2.53 5.61
C VAL A 283 -8.51 -3.18 4.49
N SER A 284 -9.13 -4.07 3.72
CA SER A 284 -8.47 -4.77 2.62
C SER A 284 -9.17 -4.50 1.30
N ALA A 285 -8.43 -4.55 0.19
CA ALA A 285 -8.97 -4.39 -1.15
C ALA A 285 -8.43 -5.46 -2.09
N THR A 286 -9.22 -5.82 -3.09
CA THR A 286 -8.81 -6.74 -4.16
C THR A 286 -9.63 -6.54 -5.43
N ASN A 287 -9.02 -6.84 -6.56
CA ASN A 287 -9.68 -6.94 -7.86
C ASN A 287 -10.04 -8.40 -8.23
N LYS A 288 -9.58 -9.39 -7.44
CA LYS A 288 -9.82 -10.82 -7.67
C LYS A 288 -11.09 -11.28 -6.97
N ASP A 289 -11.75 -12.29 -7.51
CA ASP A 289 -12.72 -13.06 -6.74
C ASP A 289 -11.97 -14.02 -5.80
N LEU A 290 -11.97 -13.71 -4.51
CA LEU A 290 -11.27 -14.52 -3.52
C LEU A 290 -11.88 -15.92 -3.36
N ARG A 291 -13.14 -16.15 -3.73
CA ARG A 291 -13.76 -17.49 -3.72
C ARG A 291 -13.18 -18.37 -4.81
N ASP A 292 -12.94 -17.80 -5.98
CA ASP A 292 -12.25 -18.48 -7.07
C ASP A 292 -10.80 -18.80 -6.67
N GLU A 293 -10.11 -17.87 -6.00
CA GLU A 293 -8.76 -18.08 -5.50
C GLU A 293 -8.70 -19.19 -4.42
N VAL A 294 -9.73 -19.29 -3.55
CA VAL A 294 -9.87 -20.39 -2.57
C VAL A 294 -10.08 -21.72 -3.30
N THR A 295 -10.98 -21.77 -4.27
CA THR A 295 -11.25 -22.98 -5.06
C THR A 295 -10.01 -23.46 -5.81
N ALA A 296 -9.19 -22.53 -6.28
CA ALA A 296 -7.91 -22.82 -6.95
C ALA A 296 -6.76 -23.14 -5.99
N GLY A 297 -6.98 -23.11 -4.65
CA GLY A 297 -5.96 -23.42 -3.64
C GLY A 297 -4.89 -22.33 -3.47
N ARG A 298 -5.08 -21.13 -4.03
CA ARG A 298 -4.15 -20.00 -3.92
C ARG A 298 -4.45 -19.08 -2.73
N PHE A 299 -5.67 -19.14 -2.20
CA PHE A 299 -6.09 -18.36 -1.04
C PHE A 299 -6.72 -19.26 0.02
N ARG A 300 -6.50 -18.98 1.29
CA ARG A 300 -7.07 -19.76 2.40
C ARG A 300 -8.49 -19.33 2.69
N GLU A 301 -9.36 -20.29 2.90
CA GLU A 301 -10.77 -20.07 3.20
C GLU A 301 -10.97 -19.37 4.57
N ASP A 302 -10.19 -19.75 5.59
CA ASP A 302 -10.25 -19.15 6.92
C ASP A 302 -9.84 -17.67 6.91
N LEU A 303 -8.82 -17.32 6.12
CA LEU A 303 -8.40 -15.93 5.92
C LEU A 303 -9.49 -15.12 5.19
N LEU A 304 -10.14 -15.70 4.17
CA LEU A 304 -11.26 -15.05 3.48
C LEU A 304 -12.39 -14.69 4.45
N TYR A 305 -12.83 -15.64 5.29
CA TYR A 305 -13.88 -15.37 6.28
C TYR A 305 -13.49 -14.29 7.29
N ARG A 306 -12.22 -14.24 7.67
CA ARG A 306 -11.74 -13.23 8.61
C ARG A 306 -11.66 -11.84 8.00
N LEU A 307 -11.26 -11.70 6.74
CA LEU A 307 -11.20 -10.42 6.03
C LEU A 307 -12.59 -9.91 5.61
N ASN A 308 -13.51 -10.82 5.29
CA ASN A 308 -14.82 -10.49 4.69
C ASN A 308 -15.95 -10.41 5.73
N VAL A 309 -15.74 -9.69 6.82
CA VAL A 309 -16.80 -9.42 7.82
C VAL A 309 -17.84 -8.47 7.23
N VAL A 310 -17.39 -7.42 6.55
CA VAL A 310 -18.22 -6.49 5.79
C VAL A 310 -17.61 -6.33 4.40
N SER A 311 -18.46 -6.39 3.36
CA SER A 311 -18.03 -6.25 1.97
C SER A 311 -18.59 -4.97 1.34
N LEU A 312 -17.73 -4.25 0.61
CA LEU A 312 -18.08 -3.09 -0.21
C LEU A 312 -17.65 -3.35 -1.66
N ARG A 313 -18.58 -3.19 -2.60
CA ARG A 313 -18.27 -3.26 -4.02
C ARG A 313 -18.13 -1.85 -4.59
N VAL A 314 -16.97 -1.55 -5.16
CA VAL A 314 -16.75 -0.30 -5.90
C VAL A 314 -17.18 -0.52 -7.35
N PRO A 315 -18.15 0.26 -7.87
CA PRO A 315 -18.64 0.11 -9.23
C PRO A 315 -17.57 0.47 -10.26
N ASN A 316 -17.60 -0.20 -11.40
CA ASN A 316 -16.79 0.16 -12.56
C ASN A 316 -17.26 1.51 -13.13
N LEU A 317 -16.41 2.19 -13.89
CA LEU A 317 -16.72 3.50 -14.43
C LEU A 317 -17.93 3.45 -15.40
N HIS A 318 -18.08 2.39 -16.19
CA HIS A 318 -19.23 2.19 -17.08
C HIS A 318 -20.57 1.99 -16.33
N GLU A 319 -20.55 1.63 -15.04
CA GLU A 319 -21.75 1.52 -14.19
C GLU A 319 -22.15 2.89 -13.59
N ARG A 320 -21.30 3.91 -13.76
CA ARG A 320 -21.50 5.28 -13.27
C ARG A 320 -21.09 6.35 -14.31
N VAL A 321 -21.61 6.18 -15.52
CA VAL A 321 -21.32 7.06 -16.67
C VAL A 321 -21.60 8.53 -16.36
N ASP A 322 -22.59 8.80 -15.51
CA ASP A 322 -22.97 10.14 -15.07
C ASP A 322 -21.87 10.85 -14.27
N ASP A 323 -20.88 10.13 -13.76
CA ASP A 323 -19.74 10.70 -13.05
C ASP A 323 -18.62 11.16 -14.00
N ILE A 324 -18.60 10.68 -15.24
CA ILE A 324 -17.56 10.99 -16.22
C ILE A 324 -17.40 12.50 -16.43
N PRO A 325 -18.45 13.30 -16.62
CA PRO A 325 -18.29 14.75 -16.78
C PRO A 325 -17.57 15.42 -15.60
N LEU A 326 -17.95 15.05 -14.36
CA LEU A 326 -17.32 15.58 -13.14
C LEU A 326 -15.84 15.16 -13.01
N LEU A 327 -15.54 13.91 -13.33
CA LEU A 327 -14.17 13.38 -13.33
C LEU A 327 -13.30 14.08 -14.39
N VAL A 328 -13.84 14.30 -15.59
CA VAL A 328 -13.13 15.01 -16.68
C VAL A 328 -12.84 16.43 -16.27
N GLU A 329 -13.83 17.18 -15.76
CA GLU A 329 -13.65 18.55 -15.29
C GLU A 329 -12.56 18.63 -14.21
N TYR A 330 -12.61 17.72 -13.24
CA TYR A 330 -11.62 17.61 -12.19
C TYR A 330 -10.21 17.35 -12.72
N PHE A 331 -10.04 16.40 -13.66
CA PHE A 331 -8.73 16.10 -14.23
C PHE A 331 -8.19 17.25 -15.07
N LEU A 332 -9.03 17.92 -15.86
CA LEU A 332 -8.64 19.11 -16.63
C LEU A 332 -8.16 20.22 -15.70
N PHE A 333 -8.89 20.47 -14.60
CA PHE A 333 -8.49 21.48 -13.60
C PHE A 333 -7.17 21.12 -12.93
N ARG A 334 -7.03 19.86 -12.50
CA ARG A 334 -5.85 19.37 -11.80
C ARG A 334 -4.58 19.37 -12.67
N LYS A 335 -4.72 19.07 -13.96
CA LYS A 335 -3.60 19.03 -14.91
C LYS A 335 -3.28 20.39 -15.54
N ALA A 336 -4.10 21.41 -15.29
CA ALA A 336 -3.83 22.77 -15.75
C ALA A 336 -2.57 23.33 -15.08
N LYS A 337 -1.46 23.44 -15.84
CA LYS A 337 -0.18 24.00 -15.37
C LYS A 337 -0.21 25.54 -15.25
N SER A 338 -1.24 26.18 -15.80
CA SER A 338 -1.44 27.64 -15.80
C SER A 338 -2.91 27.95 -15.45
N LYS A 339 -3.24 29.24 -15.24
CA LYS A 339 -4.62 29.68 -14.98
C LYS A 339 -5.63 29.36 -16.11
N HIS A 340 -5.18 28.79 -17.23
CA HIS A 340 -6.02 28.41 -18.37
C HIS A 340 -6.29 26.90 -18.33
N VAL A 341 -7.53 26.55 -17.94
CA VAL A 341 -8.04 25.17 -18.01
C VAL A 341 -8.48 24.92 -19.46
N LYS A 342 -7.93 23.90 -20.10
CA LYS A 342 -8.35 23.47 -21.43
C LYS A 342 -9.79 22.97 -21.43
N ARG A 343 -10.48 23.04 -22.58
CA ARG A 343 -11.86 22.60 -22.74
C ARG A 343 -11.93 21.45 -23.74
N LEU A 344 -12.93 20.59 -23.61
CA LEU A 344 -13.22 19.57 -24.60
C LEU A 344 -13.96 20.20 -25.81
N ALA A 345 -13.65 19.73 -27.00
CA ALA A 345 -14.43 20.05 -28.22
C ALA A 345 -15.85 19.47 -28.11
N PRO A 346 -16.84 20.05 -28.81
CA PRO A 346 -18.18 19.49 -28.88
C PRO A 346 -18.14 18.03 -29.37
N GLY A 347 -18.91 17.14 -28.69
CA GLY A 347 -18.97 15.71 -29.03
C GLY A 347 -17.94 14.83 -28.28
N VAL A 348 -16.81 15.39 -27.84
CA VAL A 348 -15.78 14.61 -27.15
C VAL A 348 -16.30 14.02 -25.82
N LEU A 349 -17.10 14.77 -25.07
CA LEU A 349 -17.66 14.29 -23.82
C LEU A 349 -18.60 13.08 -24.02
N GLN A 350 -19.47 13.13 -25.04
CA GLN A 350 -20.37 12.01 -25.37
C GLN A 350 -19.57 10.76 -25.75
N MET A 351 -18.47 10.94 -26.48
CA MET A 351 -17.57 9.85 -26.83
C MET A 351 -16.92 9.24 -25.59
N LEU A 352 -16.46 10.05 -24.63
CA LEU A 352 -15.92 9.56 -23.36
C LEU A 352 -16.97 8.81 -22.55
N GLN A 353 -18.23 9.25 -22.56
CA GLN A 353 -19.33 8.57 -21.87
C GLN A 353 -19.72 7.24 -22.52
N ALA A 354 -19.54 7.09 -23.84
CA ALA A 354 -19.84 5.87 -24.58
C ALA A 354 -18.75 4.78 -24.44
N HIS A 355 -17.58 5.14 -23.96
CA HIS A 355 -16.47 4.19 -23.81
C HIS A 355 -16.62 3.27 -22.60
N LEU A 356 -16.15 2.02 -22.70
CA LEU A 356 -16.31 0.98 -21.63
C LEU A 356 -15.35 1.13 -20.45
N TRP A 357 -14.25 1.85 -20.62
CA TRP A 357 -13.24 2.11 -19.60
C TRP A 357 -12.73 0.85 -18.85
N PRO A 358 -12.08 -0.10 -19.53
CA PRO A 358 -11.54 -1.30 -18.88
C PRO A 358 -10.55 -0.97 -17.76
N GLY A 359 -9.77 0.11 -17.87
CA GLY A 359 -8.88 0.63 -16.82
C GLY A 359 -9.54 1.64 -15.88
N ASN A 360 -10.87 1.82 -15.97
CA ASN A 360 -11.69 2.66 -15.11
C ASN A 360 -11.18 4.11 -15.00
N ILE A 361 -11.18 4.70 -13.79
CA ILE A 361 -10.78 6.09 -13.56
C ILE A 361 -9.31 6.33 -13.92
N ARG A 362 -8.44 5.32 -13.69
CA ARG A 362 -7.02 5.44 -14.02
C ARG A 362 -6.79 5.60 -15.52
N GLU A 363 -7.54 4.87 -16.34
CA GLU A 363 -7.51 5.00 -17.79
C GLU A 363 -8.06 6.37 -18.23
N LEU A 364 -9.20 6.79 -17.70
CA LEU A 364 -9.77 8.12 -17.98
C LEU A 364 -8.78 9.23 -17.64
N GLU A 365 -8.14 9.16 -16.46
CA GLU A 365 -7.12 10.14 -16.06
C GLU A 365 -5.97 10.22 -17.06
N HIS A 366 -5.43 9.07 -17.50
CA HIS A 366 -4.33 9.01 -18.47
C HIS A 366 -4.74 9.57 -19.84
N VAL A 367 -5.96 9.28 -20.30
CA VAL A 367 -6.49 9.78 -21.57
C VAL A 367 -6.63 11.31 -21.52
N ILE A 368 -7.20 11.87 -20.46
CA ILE A 368 -7.33 13.32 -20.30
C ILE A 368 -5.95 13.98 -20.16
N GLU A 369 -5.02 13.38 -19.42
CA GLU A 369 -3.64 13.89 -19.32
C GLU A 369 -2.95 13.91 -20.71
N GLY A 370 -3.10 12.85 -21.48
CA GLY A 370 -2.62 12.77 -22.85
C GLY A 370 -3.20 13.89 -23.71
N GLY A 371 -4.52 14.10 -23.66
CA GLY A 371 -5.20 15.16 -24.38
C GLY A 371 -4.71 16.56 -24.00
N VAL A 372 -4.48 16.81 -22.71
CA VAL A 372 -3.90 18.08 -22.23
C VAL A 372 -2.49 18.32 -22.80
N LEU A 373 -1.68 17.25 -22.89
CA LEU A 373 -0.29 17.35 -23.37
C LEU A 373 -0.19 17.50 -24.90
N LEU A 374 -1.05 16.79 -25.65
CA LEU A 374 -0.98 16.72 -27.12
C LEU A 374 -1.69 17.87 -27.83
N SER A 375 -2.76 18.42 -27.22
CA SER A 375 -3.48 19.53 -27.84
C SER A 375 -2.61 20.80 -27.90
N SER A 376 -2.54 21.41 -29.07
CA SER A 376 -1.73 22.61 -29.32
C SER A 376 -2.40 23.90 -28.83
N GLY A 377 -3.74 23.90 -28.59
CA GLY A 377 -4.54 25.05 -28.17
C GLY A 377 -5.27 24.82 -26.85
N ASP A 378 -6.27 25.69 -26.60
CA ASP A 378 -7.10 25.60 -25.38
C ASP A 378 -8.25 24.58 -25.49
N VAL A 379 -8.41 23.95 -26.66
CA VAL A 379 -9.44 22.94 -26.93
C VAL A 379 -8.79 21.60 -27.20
N ILE A 380 -9.29 20.57 -26.52
CA ILE A 380 -8.91 19.17 -26.73
C ILE A 380 -9.89 18.56 -27.71
N GLU A 381 -9.39 18.15 -28.88
CA GLU A 381 -10.17 17.45 -29.90
C GLU A 381 -10.02 15.93 -29.76
N GLU A 382 -10.89 15.18 -30.45
CA GLU A 382 -10.84 13.70 -30.46
C GLU A 382 -9.46 13.16 -30.86
N LYS A 383 -8.82 13.78 -31.85
CA LYS A 383 -7.48 13.37 -32.31
C LYS A 383 -6.37 13.51 -31.25
N ASP A 384 -6.57 14.37 -30.23
CA ASP A 384 -5.62 14.61 -29.16
C ASP A 384 -5.74 13.53 -28.05
N LEU A 385 -6.85 12.77 -28.05
CA LEU A 385 -7.07 11.69 -27.12
C LEU A 385 -6.44 10.41 -27.64
N MET A 386 -5.44 9.87 -26.94
CA MET A 386 -4.83 8.58 -27.26
C MET A 386 -5.76 7.44 -26.86
N MET A 387 -6.85 7.25 -27.61
CA MET A 387 -7.83 6.20 -27.31
C MET A 387 -7.95 5.23 -28.48
N ASN A 388 -7.86 3.96 -28.22
CA ASN A 388 -8.32 2.91 -29.12
C ASN A 388 -9.81 2.71 -28.89
N PHE A 389 -10.63 3.49 -29.63
CA PHE A 389 -12.09 3.34 -29.53
C PHE A 389 -12.54 2.01 -30.11
N HIS A 390 -13.04 1.13 -29.24
CA HIS A 390 -13.93 0.08 -29.67
C HIS A 390 -15.33 0.72 -29.73
N HIS A 391 -15.75 1.21 -30.91
CA HIS A 391 -17.12 1.60 -31.15
C HIS A 391 -18.03 0.37 -31.01
N PRO A 392 -19.04 0.36 -30.09
CA PRO A 392 -19.94 -0.76 -29.94
C PRO A 392 -20.82 -1.03 -31.17
N ASP A 393 -20.97 -0.05 -32.09
CA ASP A 393 -21.78 -0.15 -33.32
C ASP A 393 -20.99 -0.34 -34.62
N GLN A 394 -19.67 -0.25 -34.59
CA GLN A 394 -18.95 -0.91 -35.67
C GLN A 394 -19.00 -2.40 -35.35
N PRO A 395 -19.62 -3.23 -36.23
CA PRO A 395 -19.27 -4.65 -36.22
C PRO A 395 -17.77 -4.60 -36.23
N VAL A 396 -17.13 -5.11 -35.15
CA VAL A 396 -15.68 -5.26 -35.09
C VAL A 396 -15.36 -5.68 -36.49
N ALA A 397 -14.92 -4.73 -37.34
CA ALA A 397 -14.21 -5.13 -38.54
C ALA A 397 -13.13 -5.93 -37.87
N VAL A 398 -13.40 -7.23 -37.80
CA VAL A 398 -12.51 -8.24 -37.36
C VAL A 398 -11.31 -7.89 -38.16
N ALA A 399 -10.41 -7.09 -37.54
CA ALA A 399 -9.19 -6.68 -38.17
C ALA A 399 -8.69 -8.00 -38.64
N SER A 400 -8.79 -8.21 -39.95
CA SER A 400 -8.74 -9.52 -40.63
C SER A 400 -7.73 -10.32 -39.89
N PRO A 401 -8.07 -11.42 -39.23
CA PRO A 401 -7.45 -11.96 -38.05
C PRO A 401 -5.96 -11.80 -38.25
N VAL A 402 -5.31 -11.01 -37.39
CA VAL A 402 -3.85 -11.04 -37.29
C VAL A 402 -3.60 -12.49 -37.14
N ALA A 403 -3.16 -13.09 -38.24
CA ALA A 403 -3.22 -14.49 -38.60
C ALA A 403 -3.18 -15.33 -37.33
N ALA A 404 -4.29 -16.01 -37.06
CA ALA A 404 -4.48 -16.89 -35.92
C ALA A 404 -3.12 -17.41 -35.50
N SER A 405 -2.77 -17.24 -34.22
CA SER A 405 -1.57 -17.89 -33.68
C SER A 405 -1.59 -19.33 -34.23
N PRO A 406 -0.57 -19.74 -34.95
CA PRO A 406 -0.64 -21.01 -35.63
C PRO A 406 -1.08 -22.05 -34.63
N SER A 407 -2.18 -22.77 -34.94
CA SER A 407 -2.60 -23.92 -34.15
C SER A 407 -1.37 -24.80 -33.94
N PRO A 408 -1.18 -25.41 -32.77
CA PRO A 408 0.01 -26.16 -32.42
C PRO A 408 0.34 -27.34 -33.40
N ASP A 409 -0.55 -27.63 -34.33
CA ASP A 409 -0.43 -28.72 -35.31
C ASP A 409 0.15 -28.32 -36.69
N LEU A 410 0.56 -27.08 -36.92
CA LEU A 410 1.19 -26.67 -38.18
C LEU A 410 2.68 -26.99 -38.17
N SER A 411 3.12 -27.78 -39.18
CA SER A 411 4.55 -28.05 -39.36
C SER A 411 5.35 -26.77 -39.68
N LEU A 412 6.63 -26.74 -39.34
CA LEU A 412 7.54 -25.61 -39.65
C LEU A 412 7.54 -25.30 -41.15
N ASP A 413 7.46 -26.29 -42.01
CA ASP A 413 7.39 -26.15 -43.46
C ASP A 413 6.10 -25.41 -43.90
N GLU A 414 4.97 -25.66 -43.27
CA GLU A 414 3.70 -24.98 -43.59
C GLU A 414 3.69 -23.53 -43.10
N LEU A 415 4.29 -23.24 -41.95
CA LEU A 415 4.48 -21.90 -41.46
C LEU A 415 5.41 -21.10 -42.37
N GLU A 416 6.50 -21.67 -42.78
CA GLU A 416 7.45 -21.06 -43.69
C GLU A 416 6.82 -20.79 -45.07
N ARG A 417 6.07 -21.76 -45.60
CA ARG A 417 5.31 -21.60 -46.85
C ARG A 417 4.36 -20.41 -46.78
N ARG A 418 3.51 -20.31 -45.78
CA ARG A 418 2.55 -19.20 -45.60
C ARG A 418 3.26 -17.87 -45.44
N HIS A 419 4.35 -17.82 -44.71
CA HIS A 419 5.11 -16.61 -44.51
C HIS A 419 5.74 -16.10 -45.81
N ILE A 420 6.37 -16.98 -46.59
CA ILE A 420 6.97 -16.63 -47.88
C ILE A 420 5.88 -16.20 -48.88
N GLU A 421 4.73 -16.87 -48.93
CA GLU A 421 3.62 -16.50 -49.78
C GLU A 421 3.08 -15.08 -49.47
N ARG A 422 2.92 -14.75 -48.19
CA ARG A 422 2.48 -13.44 -47.76
C ARG A 422 3.44 -12.34 -48.22
N VAL A 423 4.73 -12.51 -47.94
CA VAL A 423 5.74 -11.49 -48.29
C VAL A 423 5.90 -11.34 -49.80
N LEU A 424 5.74 -12.43 -50.57
CA LEU A 424 5.70 -12.37 -52.04
C LEU A 424 4.52 -11.52 -52.56
N ARG A 425 3.33 -11.71 -51.96
CA ARG A 425 2.14 -10.88 -52.32
C ARG A 425 2.31 -9.41 -51.96
N GLU A 426 2.85 -9.12 -50.78
CA GLU A 426 3.12 -7.73 -50.31
C GLU A 426 4.07 -7.00 -51.29
N HIS A 427 5.09 -7.66 -51.77
CA HIS A 427 6.05 -7.10 -52.71
C HIS A 427 5.69 -7.33 -54.19
N LYS A 428 4.41 -7.63 -54.46
CA LYS A 428 3.90 -7.85 -55.85
C LYS A 428 4.78 -8.78 -56.67
N PHE A 429 5.19 -9.91 -56.03
CA PHE A 429 6.06 -10.95 -56.59
C PHE A 429 7.46 -10.51 -57.01
N ASN A 430 7.94 -9.34 -56.52
CA ASN A 430 9.31 -8.88 -56.75
C ASN A 430 10.29 -9.70 -55.91
N ARG A 431 10.97 -10.68 -56.53
CA ARG A 431 11.89 -11.65 -55.91
C ARG A 431 13.06 -10.98 -55.16
N ALA A 432 13.56 -9.82 -55.66
CA ALA A 432 14.70 -9.17 -55.07
C ALA A 432 14.31 -8.54 -53.71
N ARG A 433 13.21 -7.78 -53.68
CA ARG A 433 12.68 -7.13 -52.45
C ARG A 433 12.15 -8.15 -51.45
N THR A 434 11.52 -9.24 -51.95
CA THR A 434 11.05 -10.35 -51.07
C THR A 434 12.21 -11.06 -50.39
N ALA A 435 13.31 -11.32 -51.09
CA ALA A 435 14.49 -11.95 -50.51
C ALA A 435 15.14 -11.07 -49.42
N GLU A 436 15.22 -9.77 -49.72
CA GLU A 436 15.73 -8.76 -48.74
C GLU A 436 14.86 -8.68 -47.51
N SER A 437 13.53 -8.61 -47.66
CA SER A 437 12.56 -8.50 -46.56
C SER A 437 12.54 -9.79 -45.70
N LEU A 438 12.79 -10.94 -46.30
CA LEU A 438 12.88 -12.23 -45.61
C LEU A 438 14.27 -12.51 -45.01
N GLY A 439 15.27 -11.63 -45.25
CA GLY A 439 16.63 -11.81 -44.76
C GLY A 439 17.37 -13.03 -45.39
N ILE A 440 16.96 -13.51 -46.59
CA ILE A 440 17.53 -14.66 -47.26
C ILE A 440 18.11 -14.32 -48.63
N SER A 441 19.02 -15.19 -49.14
CA SER A 441 19.57 -14.96 -50.44
C SER A 441 18.53 -15.19 -51.57
N LYS A 442 18.69 -14.49 -52.72
CA LYS A 442 17.82 -14.68 -53.90
C LYS A 442 17.79 -16.14 -54.34
N LYS A 443 18.94 -16.85 -54.23
CA LYS A 443 19.07 -18.27 -54.54
C LYS A 443 18.25 -19.14 -53.58
N THR A 444 18.27 -18.81 -52.29
CA THR A 444 17.49 -19.53 -51.26
C THR A 444 15.99 -19.31 -51.47
N LEU A 445 15.56 -18.08 -51.75
CA LEU A 445 14.17 -17.81 -52.07
C LEU A 445 13.69 -18.58 -53.31
N TYR A 446 14.49 -18.60 -54.38
CA TYR A 446 14.15 -19.35 -55.59
C TYR A 446 13.95 -20.86 -55.33
N LEU A 447 14.83 -21.49 -54.55
CA LEU A 447 14.71 -22.89 -54.17
C LEU A 447 13.44 -23.15 -53.35
N LYS A 448 13.07 -22.24 -52.44
CA LYS A 448 11.86 -22.33 -51.61
C LYS A 448 10.59 -22.13 -52.44
N ILE A 449 10.58 -21.17 -53.36
CA ILE A 449 9.47 -20.99 -54.33
C ILE A 449 9.23 -22.25 -55.14
N LYS A 450 10.29 -22.87 -55.66
CA LYS A 450 10.22 -24.14 -56.41
C LYS A 450 9.77 -25.31 -55.56
N ARG A 451 10.24 -25.37 -54.29
CA ARG A 451 9.86 -26.46 -53.35
C ARG A 451 8.37 -26.36 -52.97
N PHE A 452 7.86 -25.16 -52.72
CA PHE A 452 6.49 -24.96 -52.27
C PHE A 452 5.47 -24.79 -53.42
N GLY A 453 5.92 -24.78 -54.68
CA GLY A 453 5.05 -24.78 -55.86
C GLY A 453 4.28 -23.49 -56.10
N PHE A 454 4.84 -22.31 -55.71
CA PHE A 454 4.18 -21.04 -55.98
C PHE A 454 4.19 -20.75 -57.49
N ALA A 455 2.99 -20.63 -58.07
CA ALA A 455 2.83 -20.14 -59.48
C ALA A 455 3.18 -18.65 -59.49
N ILE A 456 4.30 -18.32 -60.14
CA ILE A 456 4.70 -16.95 -60.39
C ILE A 456 4.66 -16.82 -61.92
N ASP A 457 3.50 -16.32 -62.41
CA ASP A 457 3.43 -15.90 -63.81
C ASP A 457 4.37 -14.72 -64.01
N GLY A 458 5.18 -14.77 -65.03
CA GLY A 458 6.40 -14.09 -65.37
C GLY A 458 6.48 -12.60 -65.41
#